data_a74344e87ca7d5b82bd2054f44411a30
#
_entry.id   a74344e87ca7d5b82bd2054f44411a30
#
_cell.length_a   1.000
_cell.length_b   1.000
_cell.length_c   1.000
_cell.angle_alpha   90.00
_cell.angle_beta   90.00
_cell.angle_gamma   90.00
#
_symmetry.space_group_name_H-M   'P 1'
#
loop_
_entity.id
_entity.type
_entity.pdbx_description
1 polymer ?
#
loop_
_entity_poly.entity_id
_entity_poly.type
_entity_poly.pdbx_seq_one_letter_code
_entity_poly.pdbx_strand_id
1 'polypeptide(L)'
;DLVEWACLEESRKALQGKKTYDTWQEGLLQIFEAVYENKPFIINAYNAVSREQIENFLFQLTHDLIMSVVEEQARSTSLTQEQKSFIADFYKYSFVGIMLDWIRQGMKSDYTDIWKNMCITIHGNITNSIQNFTKHAK
;
A
#
# COMPACT_ATOMS: atom_id res chain seq x y z
N ASP A 1 19.06 -13.24 6.07
CA ASP A 1 18.56 -12.03 5.36
C ASP A 1 18.04 -12.35 3.97
N LEU A 2 18.80 -13.09 3.15
CA LEU A 2 18.33 -13.41 1.80
C LEU A 2 17.08 -14.27 1.81
N VAL A 3 16.97 -15.19 2.76
CA VAL A 3 15.79 -16.05 2.88
C VAL A 3 14.58 -15.21 3.26
N GLU A 4 14.74 -14.27 4.19
CA GLU A 4 13.66 -13.41 4.65
C GLU A 4 13.20 -12.43 3.56
N TRP A 5 14.15 -11.87 2.79
CA TRP A 5 13.80 -11.07 1.63
C TRP A 5 13.05 -11.88 0.58
N ALA A 6 13.46 -13.15 0.38
CA ALA A 6 12.77 -14.04 -0.56
C ALA A 6 11.33 -14.29 -0.11
N CYS A 7 11.09 -14.45 1.20
CA CYS A 7 9.74 -14.64 1.72
C CYS A 7 8.88 -13.40 1.47
N LEU A 8 9.44 -12.21 1.64
CA LEU A 8 8.72 -10.97 1.36
C LEU A 8 8.42 -10.83 -0.14
N GLU A 9 9.35 -11.22 -1.00
CA GLU A 9 9.12 -11.20 -2.45
C GLU A 9 8.04 -12.18 -2.86
N GLU A 10 7.94 -13.33 -2.19
CA GLU A 10 6.85 -14.28 -2.42
C GLU A 10 5.51 -13.69 -2.03
N SER A 11 5.48 -12.91 -0.94
CA SER A 11 4.28 -12.21 -0.53
C SER A 11 3.87 -11.19 -1.60
N ARG A 12 4.85 -10.50 -2.21
CA ARG A 12 4.58 -9.60 -3.32
C ARG A 12 3.89 -10.31 -4.48
N LYS A 13 4.37 -11.50 -4.84
CA LYS A 13 3.77 -12.30 -5.91
C LYS A 13 2.34 -12.69 -5.57
N ALA A 14 2.07 -13.00 -4.31
CA ALA A 14 0.73 -13.38 -3.86
C ALA A 14 -0.29 -12.24 -4.01
N LEU A 15 0.17 -10.99 -4.07
CA LEU A 15 -0.71 -9.84 -4.25
C LEU A 15 -1.21 -9.66 -5.67
N GLN A 16 -0.64 -10.36 -6.65
CA GLN A 16 -0.97 -10.13 -8.06
C GLN A 16 -2.47 -10.27 -8.36
N GLY A 17 -3.18 -11.16 -7.65
CA GLY A 17 -4.60 -11.35 -7.82
C GLY A 17 -5.46 -10.40 -6.97
N LYS A 18 -4.87 -9.48 -6.21
CA LYS A 18 -5.57 -8.62 -5.27
C LYS A 18 -5.38 -7.12 -5.55
N LYS A 19 -5.12 -6.78 -6.81
CA LYS A 19 -4.82 -5.39 -7.20
C LYS A 19 -5.96 -4.75 -8.01
N THR A 20 -7.20 -5.15 -7.77
CA THR A 20 -8.37 -4.57 -8.43
C THR A 20 -9.16 -3.73 -7.43
N TYR A 21 -10.11 -2.95 -7.96
CA TYR A 21 -10.99 -2.14 -7.12
C TYR A 21 -11.74 -2.99 -6.09
N ASP A 22 -12.13 -4.20 -6.48
CA ASP A 22 -12.91 -5.08 -5.60
C ASP A 22 -12.04 -5.86 -4.61
N THR A 23 -10.73 -5.98 -4.86
CA THR A 23 -9.85 -6.85 -4.06
C THR A 23 -8.72 -6.13 -3.35
N TRP A 24 -8.50 -4.82 -3.62
CA TRP A 24 -7.32 -4.12 -3.10
C TRP A 24 -7.27 -4.07 -1.57
N GLN A 25 -8.45 -4.05 -0.92
CA GLN A 25 -8.49 -4.03 0.54
C GLN A 25 -7.92 -5.33 1.12
N GLU A 26 -8.24 -6.45 0.49
CA GLU A 26 -7.64 -7.74 0.86
C GLU A 26 -6.13 -7.74 0.59
N GLY A 27 -5.72 -7.12 -0.52
CA GLY A 27 -4.29 -6.96 -0.83
C GLY A 27 -3.56 -6.16 0.24
N LEU A 28 -4.18 -5.08 0.70
CA LEU A 28 -3.61 -4.28 1.78
C LEU A 28 -3.48 -5.09 3.07
N LEU A 29 -4.50 -5.90 3.39
CA LEU A 29 -4.44 -6.78 4.55
C LEU A 29 -3.29 -7.77 4.42
N GLN A 30 -3.07 -8.33 3.23
CA GLN A 30 -1.97 -9.25 2.99
C GLN A 30 -0.61 -8.58 3.21
N ILE A 31 -0.48 -7.29 2.91
CA ILE A 31 0.76 -6.57 3.19
C ILE A 31 1.00 -6.53 4.71
N PHE A 32 -0.02 -6.17 5.48
CA PHE A 32 0.09 -6.18 6.95
C PHE A 32 0.45 -7.56 7.48
N GLU A 33 -0.19 -8.61 6.96
CA GLU A 33 0.07 -9.98 7.39
C GLU A 33 1.52 -10.38 7.11
N ALA A 34 2.02 -10.07 5.92
CA ALA A 34 3.39 -10.40 5.54
C ALA A 34 4.41 -9.69 6.43
N VAL A 35 4.16 -8.42 6.75
CA VAL A 35 5.03 -7.66 7.65
C VAL A 35 5.00 -8.29 9.05
N TYR A 36 3.82 -8.62 9.55
CA TYR A 36 3.67 -9.19 10.88
C TYR A 36 4.31 -10.58 10.99
N GLU A 37 4.15 -11.40 9.96
CA GLU A 37 4.75 -12.74 9.94
C GLU A 37 6.27 -12.70 9.93
N ASN A 38 6.85 -11.62 9.45
CA ASN A 38 8.30 -11.41 9.41
C ASN A 38 8.76 -10.41 10.47
N LYS A 39 8.02 -10.30 11.55
CA LYS A 39 8.23 -9.28 12.58
C LYS A 39 9.66 -9.14 13.08
N PRO A 40 10.37 -10.23 13.48
CA PRO A 40 11.73 -10.06 13.99
C PRO A 40 12.65 -9.44 12.94
N PHE A 41 12.56 -9.89 11.71
CA PHE A 41 13.37 -9.36 10.61
C PHE A 41 13.04 -7.88 10.35
N ILE A 42 11.75 -7.56 10.26
CA ILE A 42 11.28 -6.20 9.97
C ILE A 42 11.75 -5.22 11.04
N ILE A 43 11.57 -5.57 12.31
CA ILE A 43 11.95 -4.68 13.43
C ILE A 43 13.46 -4.48 13.45
N ASN A 44 14.23 -5.56 13.27
CA ASN A 44 15.69 -5.47 13.24
C ASN A 44 16.15 -4.60 12.07
N ALA A 45 15.59 -4.79 10.89
CA ALA A 45 15.95 -4.01 9.72
C ALA A 45 15.55 -2.55 9.87
N TYR A 46 14.39 -2.28 10.47
CA TYR A 46 13.91 -0.92 10.67
C TYR A 46 14.82 -0.12 11.64
N ASN A 47 15.39 -0.80 12.61
CA ASN A 47 16.25 -0.18 13.62
C ASN A 47 17.73 -0.19 13.22
N ALA A 48 18.05 -0.57 11.98
CA ALA A 48 19.43 -0.69 11.50
C ALA A 48 19.64 0.17 10.24
N VAL A 49 20.81 0.04 9.62
CA VAL A 49 21.13 0.76 8.38
C VAL A 49 20.24 0.31 7.22
N SER A 50 19.60 -0.84 7.35
CA SER A 50 18.71 -1.38 6.31
C SER A 50 17.28 -0.84 6.38
N ARG A 51 17.02 0.16 7.24
CA ARG A 51 15.69 0.78 7.34
C ARG A 51 15.17 1.25 5.99
N GLU A 52 16.01 1.92 5.23
CA GLU A 52 15.62 2.45 3.93
C GLU A 52 15.14 1.36 2.98
N GLN A 53 15.76 0.16 3.05
CA GLN A 53 15.32 -0.96 2.21
C GLN A 53 13.91 -1.41 2.57
N ILE A 54 13.58 -1.46 3.86
CA ILE A 54 12.24 -1.80 4.31
C ILE A 54 11.23 -0.75 3.86
N GLU A 55 11.56 0.52 4.04
CA GLU A 55 10.68 1.61 3.63
C GLU A 55 10.42 1.56 2.12
N ASN A 56 11.49 1.43 1.33
CA ASN A 56 11.36 1.36 -0.12
C ASN A 56 10.53 0.16 -0.57
N PHE A 57 10.72 -0.98 0.08
CA PHE A 57 9.93 -2.18 -0.22
C PHE A 57 8.44 -1.92 0.00
N LEU A 58 8.09 -1.35 1.16
CA LEU A 58 6.69 -1.05 1.48
C LEU A 58 6.11 0.01 0.55
N PHE A 59 6.86 1.04 0.23
CA PHE A 59 6.42 2.07 -0.71
C PHE A 59 6.15 1.48 -2.08
N GLN A 60 7.06 0.65 -2.58
CA GLN A 60 6.90 0.05 -3.91
C GLN A 60 5.69 -0.88 -3.95
N LEU A 61 5.56 -1.75 -2.95
CA LEU A 61 4.49 -2.73 -2.88
C LEU A 61 3.12 -2.03 -2.80
N THR A 62 3.02 -1.01 -1.97
CA THR A 62 1.78 -0.26 -1.79
C THR A 62 1.47 0.59 -3.02
N HIS A 63 2.49 1.20 -3.62
CA HIS A 63 2.30 1.96 -4.86
C HIS A 63 1.71 1.07 -5.96
N ASP A 64 2.28 -0.12 -6.16
CA ASP A 64 1.81 -1.02 -7.20
C ASP A 64 0.35 -1.42 -6.98
N LEU A 65 -0.01 -1.67 -5.72
CA LEU A 65 -1.38 -2.01 -5.37
C LEU A 65 -2.35 -0.87 -5.71
N ILE A 66 -2.05 0.34 -5.27
CA ILE A 66 -2.94 1.48 -5.46
C ILE A 66 -2.96 1.91 -6.92
N MET A 67 -1.80 1.91 -7.59
CA MET A 67 -1.73 2.31 -9.00
C MET A 67 -2.58 1.41 -9.88
N SER A 68 -2.62 0.10 -9.58
CA SER A 68 -3.47 -0.83 -10.31
C SER A 68 -4.94 -0.46 -10.17
N VAL A 69 -5.37 -0.06 -8.98
CA VAL A 69 -6.75 0.37 -8.75
C VAL A 69 -7.05 1.68 -9.51
N VAL A 70 -6.12 2.63 -9.44
CA VAL A 70 -6.28 3.91 -10.14
C VAL A 70 -6.37 3.69 -11.65
N GLU A 71 -5.50 2.86 -12.21
CA GLU A 71 -5.54 2.54 -13.63
C GLU A 71 -6.87 1.93 -14.04
N GLU A 72 -7.40 1.00 -13.23
CA GLU A 72 -8.68 0.37 -13.51
C GLU A 72 -9.81 1.39 -13.49
N GLN A 73 -9.87 2.22 -12.44
CA GLN A 73 -10.96 3.17 -12.25
C GLN A 73 -10.89 4.36 -13.21
N ALA A 74 -9.69 4.66 -13.72
CA ALA A 74 -9.49 5.79 -14.64
C ALA A 74 -9.51 5.35 -16.12
N ARG A 75 -9.77 4.08 -16.39
CA ARG A 75 -9.63 3.51 -17.74
C ARG A 75 -10.44 4.24 -18.81
N SER A 76 -11.63 4.70 -18.45
CA SER A 76 -12.52 5.38 -19.39
C SER A 76 -12.45 6.91 -19.27
N THR A 77 -11.43 7.43 -18.60
CA THR A 77 -11.26 8.86 -18.39
C THR A 77 -10.09 9.40 -19.20
N SER A 78 -9.98 10.71 -19.23
CA SER A 78 -8.87 11.39 -19.91
C SER A 78 -7.73 11.75 -18.96
N LEU A 79 -7.66 11.14 -17.78
CA LEU A 79 -6.58 11.42 -16.84
C LEU A 79 -5.23 11.12 -17.47
N THR A 80 -4.28 12.03 -17.26
CA THR A 80 -2.91 11.83 -17.70
C THR A 80 -2.22 10.83 -16.78
N GLN A 81 -1.11 10.27 -17.26
CA GLN A 81 -0.31 9.38 -16.43
C GLN A 81 0.21 10.08 -15.18
N GLU A 82 0.56 11.36 -15.30
CA GLU A 82 0.98 12.17 -14.16
C GLU A 82 -0.10 12.30 -13.10
N GLN A 83 -1.34 12.53 -13.52
CA GLN A 83 -2.47 12.65 -12.60
C GLN A 83 -2.74 11.34 -11.89
N LYS A 84 -2.70 10.24 -12.62
CA LYS A 84 -2.89 8.91 -12.02
C LYS A 84 -1.78 8.61 -11.01
N SER A 85 -0.54 8.90 -11.36
CA SER A 85 0.60 8.69 -10.46
C SER A 85 0.49 9.55 -9.22
N PHE A 86 0.01 10.79 -9.35
CA PHE A 86 -0.16 11.67 -8.20
C PHE A 86 -1.20 11.10 -7.22
N ILE A 87 -2.31 10.61 -7.73
CA ILE A 87 -3.34 10.00 -6.88
C ILE A 87 -2.76 8.80 -6.14
N ALA A 88 -2.06 7.92 -6.87
CA ALA A 88 -1.45 6.74 -6.26
C ALA A 88 -0.43 7.11 -5.19
N ASP A 89 0.40 8.12 -5.46
CA ASP A 89 1.40 8.58 -4.50
C ASP A 89 0.75 9.17 -3.25
N PHE A 90 -0.31 9.94 -3.41
CA PHE A 90 -1.01 10.55 -2.28
C PHE A 90 -1.46 9.48 -1.28
N TYR A 91 -2.12 8.45 -1.77
CA TYR A 91 -2.61 7.38 -0.90
C TYR A 91 -1.49 6.45 -0.43
N LYS A 92 -0.49 6.24 -1.26
CA LYS A 92 0.68 5.45 -0.89
C LYS A 92 1.35 6.01 0.37
N TYR A 93 1.58 7.32 0.40
CA TYR A 93 2.22 7.94 1.55
C TYR A 93 1.37 7.82 2.81
N SER A 94 0.06 7.96 2.67
CA SER A 94 -0.84 7.78 3.80
C SER A 94 -0.78 6.36 4.35
N PHE A 95 -0.86 5.37 3.47
CA PHE A 95 -0.89 3.96 3.86
C PHE A 95 0.42 3.53 4.49
N VAL A 96 1.52 3.82 3.81
CA VAL A 96 2.84 3.40 4.31
C VAL A 96 3.20 4.16 5.57
N GLY A 97 2.84 5.44 5.67
CA GLY A 97 3.06 6.19 6.90
C GLY A 97 2.44 5.53 8.12
N ILE A 98 1.22 5.04 7.96
CA ILE A 98 0.51 4.35 9.05
C ILE A 98 1.21 3.02 9.37
N MET A 99 1.62 2.26 8.35
CA MET A 99 2.35 1.01 8.54
C MET A 99 3.68 1.23 9.27
N LEU A 100 4.43 2.24 8.85
CA LEU A 100 5.73 2.55 9.46
C LEU A 100 5.57 2.97 10.92
N ASP A 101 4.52 3.71 11.20
CA ASP A 101 4.21 4.10 12.58
C ASP A 101 3.94 2.87 13.46
N TRP A 102 3.18 1.93 12.93
CA TRP A 102 2.89 0.66 13.59
C TRP A 102 4.17 -0.16 13.81
N ILE A 103 5.04 -0.24 12.80
CA ILE A 103 6.33 -0.94 12.91
C ILE A 103 7.20 -0.29 13.98
N ARG A 104 7.27 1.04 13.97
CA ARG A 104 8.09 1.80 14.94
C ARG A 104 7.65 1.54 16.35
N GLN A 105 6.36 1.32 16.59
CA GLN A 105 5.81 1.02 17.90
C GLN A 105 5.93 -0.44 18.28
N GLY A 106 6.62 -1.25 17.48
CA GLY A 106 6.85 -2.66 17.76
C GLY A 106 5.72 -3.58 17.34
N MET A 107 4.83 -3.12 16.46
CA MET A 107 3.69 -3.90 15.96
C MET A 107 2.79 -4.41 17.09
N LYS A 108 2.62 -3.59 18.14
CA LYS A 108 1.86 -3.99 19.33
C LYS A 108 0.36 -3.92 19.13
N SER A 109 -0.11 -2.98 18.31
CA SER A 109 -1.54 -2.85 18.01
C SER A 109 -1.95 -3.93 17.04
N ASP A 110 -3.22 -4.34 17.13
CA ASP A 110 -3.79 -5.31 16.20
C ASP A 110 -3.88 -4.69 14.80
N TYR A 111 -3.15 -5.26 13.85
CA TYR A 111 -3.11 -4.71 12.50
C TYR A 111 -4.46 -4.83 11.78
N THR A 112 -5.32 -5.76 12.17
CA THR A 112 -6.64 -5.87 11.54
C THR A 112 -7.52 -4.67 11.90
N ASP A 113 -7.37 -4.12 13.10
CA ASP A 113 -8.08 -2.89 13.49
C ASP A 113 -7.59 -1.69 12.70
N ILE A 114 -6.27 -1.58 12.54
CA ILE A 114 -5.68 -0.51 11.74
C ILE A 114 -6.18 -0.61 10.30
N TRP A 115 -6.13 -1.80 9.74
CA TRP A 115 -6.59 -2.07 8.38
C TRP A 115 -8.06 -1.69 8.19
N LYS A 116 -8.92 -2.09 9.13
CA LYS A 116 -10.36 -1.75 9.07
C LYS A 116 -10.56 -0.23 9.05
N ASN A 117 -9.87 0.47 9.93
CA ASN A 117 -9.97 1.93 10.01
C ASN A 117 -9.50 2.60 8.72
N MET A 118 -8.44 2.10 8.12
CA MET A 118 -7.95 2.61 6.84
C MET A 118 -9.00 2.41 5.74
N CYS A 119 -9.57 1.22 5.67
CA CYS A 119 -10.57 0.90 4.65
C CYS A 119 -11.83 1.77 4.80
N ILE A 120 -12.28 1.98 6.03
CA ILE A 120 -13.44 2.83 6.30
C ILE A 120 -13.14 4.27 5.91
N THR A 121 -11.97 4.77 6.30
CA THR A 121 -11.58 6.16 6.06
C THR A 121 -11.51 6.48 4.56
N ILE A 122 -10.99 5.55 3.78
CA ILE A 122 -10.71 5.80 2.35
C ILE A 122 -11.87 5.38 1.43
N HIS A 123 -12.92 4.79 1.99
CA HIS A 123 -14.02 4.27 1.17
C HIS A 123 -14.54 5.30 0.17
N GLY A 124 -14.47 4.97 -1.11
CA GLY A 124 -14.92 5.84 -2.19
C GLY A 124 -13.97 6.98 -2.56
N ASN A 125 -12.91 7.20 -1.80
CA ASN A 125 -12.05 8.37 -2.00
C ASN A 125 -11.21 8.29 -3.28
N ILE A 126 -10.74 7.12 -3.66
CA ILE A 126 -9.95 6.96 -4.89
C ILE A 126 -10.81 7.31 -6.09
N THR A 127 -12.01 6.75 -6.17
CA THR A 127 -12.96 7.06 -7.24
C THR A 127 -13.29 8.54 -7.26
N ASN A 128 -13.54 9.13 -6.10
CA ASN A 128 -13.86 10.54 -5.98
C ASN A 128 -12.70 11.43 -6.45
N SER A 129 -11.46 11.05 -6.14
CA SER A 129 -10.29 11.77 -6.60
C SER A 129 -10.20 11.79 -8.13
N ILE A 130 -10.45 10.65 -8.75
CA ILE A 130 -10.45 10.54 -10.21
C ILE A 130 -11.53 11.43 -10.82
N GLN A 131 -12.73 11.42 -10.25
CA GLN A 131 -13.83 12.27 -10.71
C GLN A 131 -13.49 13.75 -10.56
N ASN A 132 -12.81 14.14 -9.49
CA ASN A 132 -12.42 15.51 -9.27
C ASN A 132 -11.44 15.99 -10.35
N PHE A 133 -10.47 15.18 -10.72
CA PHE A 133 -9.58 15.51 -11.83
C PHE A 133 -10.33 15.65 -13.15
N THR A 134 -11.28 14.77 -13.39
CA THR A 134 -12.09 14.82 -14.59
C THR A 134 -12.89 16.14 -14.67
N LYS A 135 -13.45 16.60 -13.55
CA LYS A 135 -14.20 17.84 -13.48
C LYS A 135 -13.32 19.07 -13.74
N HIS A 136 -12.09 19.04 -13.25
CA HIS A 136 -11.17 20.16 -13.37
C HIS A 136 -10.42 20.18 -14.71
N ALA A 137 -10.53 19.14 -15.51
CA ALA A 137 -9.90 19.07 -16.82
C ALA A 137 -10.61 19.93 -17.87
N LYS A 138 -11.74 20.50 -17.53
CA LYS A 138 -12.53 21.33 -18.46
C LYS A 138 -12.08 22.78 -18.43
#